data_6d5c107d896716f3de37cde1aa82e45c
#
_entry.id   6d5c107d896716f3de37cde1aa82e45c
#
_cell.length_a   1.000
_cell.length_b   1.000
_cell.length_c   1.000
_cell.angle_alpha   90.00
_cell.angle_beta   90.00
_cell.angle_gamma   90.00
#
_symmetry.space_group_name_H-M   'P 1'
#
loop_
_entity.id
_entity.type
_entity.pdbx_description
1 polymer ?
#
loop_
_entity_poly.entity_id
_entity_poly.type
_entity_poly.pdbx_seq_one_letter_code
_entity_poly.pdbx_strand_id
1 'polypeptide(L)'
;VRINHPTQTPYGYDDLDVIVPAKPDMIRLPKTEDVSEVEIVAKKIEEVEKANGWPEGTINIIVAIESVRGLYNVREICHGPRVVAIALGAEDYRADLRTGKHKPAVELLFARQTILHAAREAGIRVIDTVFSDVKDPQGFREEVEFIKALGYDGKSCIHPSQIKIIHEVFTPDEKEIAHSVKVLNSYADALRNNKGVIAVDGKMIDGPIVVRAQRVVDKARAASIKVELEEGAEYDVK
;
A
#
# COMPACT_ATOMS: atom_id res chain seq x y z
N VAL A 1 -8.94 -5.67 10.57
CA VAL A 1 -10.31 -5.26 10.99
C VAL A 1 -10.39 -3.74 11.07
N ARG A 2 -11.47 -3.11 10.58
CA ARG A 2 -11.73 -1.67 10.79
C ARG A 2 -12.48 -1.49 12.11
N ILE A 3 -11.99 -0.60 12.96
CA ILE A 3 -12.64 -0.20 14.20
C ILE A 3 -13.41 1.12 14.01
N ASN A 4 -14.24 1.49 14.98
CA ASN A 4 -14.71 2.86 15.16
C ASN A 4 -13.57 3.74 15.69
N HIS A 5 -13.58 5.03 15.37
CA HIS A 5 -12.52 5.93 15.80
C HIS A 5 -12.56 6.15 17.32
N PRO A 6 -11.43 5.96 18.05
CA PRO A 6 -11.44 5.99 19.53
C PRO A 6 -11.87 7.32 20.14
N THR A 7 -11.55 8.44 19.50
CA THR A 7 -11.84 9.78 20.05
C THR A 7 -13.04 10.47 19.39
N GLN A 8 -13.51 9.96 18.23
CA GLN A 8 -14.63 10.58 17.48
C GLN A 8 -15.95 9.83 17.65
N THR A 9 -15.92 8.63 18.25
CA THR A 9 -17.13 7.86 18.54
C THR A 9 -17.08 7.25 19.94
N PRO A 10 -18.22 6.98 20.57
CA PRO A 10 -18.24 6.33 21.88
C PRO A 10 -17.84 4.84 21.85
N TYR A 11 -17.77 4.23 20.66
CA TYR A 11 -17.57 2.78 20.48
C TYR A 11 -16.11 2.39 20.21
N GLY A 12 -15.22 3.36 19.94
CA GLY A 12 -13.88 3.05 19.46
C GLY A 12 -13.02 2.33 20.49
N TYR A 13 -13.13 2.67 21.77
CA TYR A 13 -12.44 1.95 22.83
C TYR A 13 -13.03 0.56 23.08
N ASP A 14 -14.35 0.41 23.01
CA ASP A 14 -15.02 -0.90 23.13
C ASP A 14 -14.59 -1.83 22.00
N ASP A 15 -14.48 -1.31 20.77
CA ASP A 15 -13.95 -2.05 19.63
C ASP A 15 -12.51 -2.51 19.87
N LEU A 16 -11.65 -1.64 20.39
CA LEU A 16 -10.26 -2.01 20.71
C LEU A 16 -10.19 -3.09 21.79
N ASP A 17 -11.04 -3.02 22.81
CA ASP A 17 -11.09 -4.00 23.90
C ASP A 17 -11.50 -5.41 23.41
N VAL A 18 -12.30 -5.48 22.37
CA VAL A 18 -12.77 -6.76 21.79
C VAL A 18 -11.86 -7.24 20.65
N ILE A 19 -11.46 -6.35 19.76
CA ILE A 19 -10.77 -6.71 18.51
C ILE A 19 -9.28 -7.01 18.74
N VAL A 20 -8.60 -6.21 19.58
CA VAL A 20 -7.15 -6.43 19.80
C VAL A 20 -6.86 -7.80 20.42
N PRO A 21 -7.62 -8.28 21.45
CA PRO A 21 -7.44 -9.64 21.98
C PRO A 21 -7.75 -10.75 21.00
N ALA A 22 -8.56 -10.49 19.95
CA ALA A 22 -8.83 -11.45 18.88
C ALA A 22 -7.63 -11.64 17.92
N LYS A 23 -6.55 -10.89 18.11
CA LYS A 23 -5.27 -11.01 17.39
C LYS A 23 -5.41 -10.90 15.88
N PRO A 24 -6.00 -9.83 15.33
CA PRO A 24 -5.96 -9.60 13.89
C PRO A 24 -4.53 -9.25 13.45
N ASP A 25 -4.19 -9.50 12.19
CA ASP A 25 -2.89 -9.05 11.65
C ASP A 25 -2.78 -7.52 11.65
N MET A 26 -3.90 -6.83 11.39
CA MET A 26 -3.93 -5.38 11.30
C MET A 26 -5.26 -4.78 11.78
N ILE A 27 -5.15 -3.60 12.38
CA ILE A 27 -6.28 -2.72 12.70
C ILE A 27 -6.30 -1.56 11.71
N ARG A 28 -7.46 -1.29 11.09
CA ARG A 28 -7.67 -0.10 10.28
C ARG A 28 -8.31 0.99 11.13
N LEU A 29 -7.54 2.06 11.35
CA LEU A 29 -7.99 3.29 12.00
C LEU A 29 -8.62 4.21 10.94
N PRO A 30 -9.95 4.43 10.96
CA PRO A 30 -10.61 5.35 10.03
C PRO A 30 -10.36 6.81 10.42
N LYS A 31 -10.63 7.75 9.53
CA LYS A 31 -10.70 9.20 9.79
C LYS A 31 -9.53 9.76 10.59
N THR A 32 -8.33 9.24 10.34
CA THR A 32 -7.11 9.66 11.04
C THR A 32 -6.73 11.07 10.61
N GLU A 33 -6.64 11.98 11.57
CA GLU A 33 -6.29 13.39 11.35
C GLU A 33 -5.01 13.83 12.04
N ASP A 34 -4.54 13.06 13.04
CA ASP A 34 -3.38 13.40 13.84
C ASP A 34 -2.61 12.13 14.28
N VAL A 35 -1.29 12.23 14.43
CA VAL A 35 -0.46 11.11 14.86
C VAL A 35 -0.80 10.64 16.28
N SER A 36 -1.25 11.53 17.16
CA SER A 36 -1.68 11.18 18.51
C SER A 36 -2.84 10.18 18.55
N GLU A 37 -3.69 10.16 17.52
CA GLU A 37 -4.77 9.18 17.37
C GLU A 37 -4.22 7.78 17.07
N VAL A 38 -3.13 7.71 16.31
CA VAL A 38 -2.39 6.46 16.05
C VAL A 38 -1.72 5.97 17.33
N GLU A 39 -1.13 6.88 18.13
CA GLU A 39 -0.47 6.55 19.39
C GLU A 39 -1.44 5.92 20.41
N ILE A 40 -2.68 6.41 20.47
CA ILE A 40 -3.74 5.83 21.32
C ILE A 40 -3.97 4.36 20.95
N VAL A 41 -4.14 4.06 19.68
CA VAL A 41 -4.37 2.69 19.20
C VAL A 41 -3.14 1.82 19.41
N ALA A 42 -1.96 2.33 19.09
CA ALA A 42 -0.69 1.62 19.27
C ALA A 42 -0.43 1.25 20.73
N LYS A 43 -0.71 2.15 21.67
CA LYS A 43 -0.59 1.90 23.11
C LYS A 43 -1.52 0.77 23.57
N LYS A 44 -2.77 0.78 23.11
CA LYS A 44 -3.71 -0.30 23.44
C LYS A 44 -3.26 -1.65 22.90
N ILE A 45 -2.73 -1.68 21.67
CA ILE A 45 -2.16 -2.89 21.09
C ILE A 45 -0.99 -3.39 21.94
N GLU A 46 -0.07 -2.51 22.31
CA GLU A 46 1.09 -2.85 23.13
C GLU A 46 0.71 -3.44 24.48
N GLU A 47 -0.27 -2.87 25.17
CA GLU A 47 -0.80 -3.38 26.44
C GLU A 47 -1.32 -4.81 26.31
N VAL A 48 -2.08 -5.10 25.25
CA VAL A 48 -2.64 -6.44 25.01
C VAL A 48 -1.56 -7.43 24.58
N GLU A 49 -0.62 -7.04 23.71
CA GLU A 49 0.52 -7.89 23.34
C GLU A 49 1.33 -8.31 24.57
N LYS A 50 1.68 -7.36 25.45
CA LYS A 50 2.39 -7.64 26.70
C LYS A 50 1.59 -8.56 27.63
N ALA A 51 0.30 -8.31 27.81
CA ALA A 51 -0.56 -9.12 28.68
C ALA A 51 -0.69 -10.58 28.20
N ASN A 52 -0.61 -10.82 26.88
CA ASN A 52 -0.71 -12.15 26.28
C ASN A 52 0.66 -12.78 25.96
N GLY A 53 1.78 -12.13 26.24
CA GLY A 53 3.12 -12.63 25.92
C GLY A 53 3.38 -12.71 24.41
N TRP A 54 2.72 -11.91 23.61
CA TRP A 54 2.95 -11.85 22.16
C TRP A 54 4.18 -10.98 21.85
N PRO A 55 4.91 -11.28 20.77
CA PRO A 55 5.98 -10.40 20.31
C PRO A 55 5.46 -8.99 20.00
N GLU A 56 6.26 -7.98 20.32
CA GLU A 56 5.97 -6.61 19.90
C GLU A 56 5.87 -6.54 18.35
N GLY A 57 4.88 -5.79 17.85
CA GLY A 57 4.64 -5.69 16.42
C GLY A 57 3.81 -6.84 15.82
N THR A 58 3.21 -7.70 16.65
CA THR A 58 2.29 -8.74 16.19
C THR A 58 1.09 -8.13 15.45
N ILE A 59 0.57 -7.00 15.93
CA ILE A 59 -0.57 -6.30 15.32
C ILE A 59 -0.11 -4.95 14.78
N ASN A 60 -0.36 -4.70 13.50
CA ASN A 60 0.00 -3.47 12.82
C ASN A 60 -1.21 -2.55 12.61
N ILE A 61 -0.96 -1.31 12.16
CA ILE A 61 -2.00 -0.30 11.91
C ILE A 61 -2.00 0.08 10.43
N ILE A 62 -3.21 0.14 9.86
CA ILE A 62 -3.49 0.82 8.61
C ILE A 62 -4.28 2.09 8.94
N VAL A 63 -3.76 3.24 8.59
CA VAL A 63 -4.46 4.51 8.77
C VAL A 63 -5.28 4.86 7.52
N ALA A 64 -6.43 5.53 7.69
CA ALA A 64 -7.23 6.02 6.58
C ALA A 64 -7.38 7.54 6.66
N ILE A 65 -6.94 8.22 5.61
CA ILE A 65 -7.09 9.66 5.43
C ILE A 65 -8.43 9.93 4.76
N GLU A 66 -9.29 10.65 5.43
CA GLU A 66 -10.69 10.87 5.04
C GLU A 66 -11.10 12.35 5.13
N SER A 67 -10.15 13.24 5.49
CA SER A 67 -10.35 14.69 5.60
C SER A 67 -9.17 15.49 5.06
N VAL A 68 -9.41 16.75 4.77
CA VAL A 68 -8.38 17.71 4.38
C VAL A 68 -7.35 17.91 5.49
N ARG A 69 -7.80 17.94 6.75
CA ARG A 69 -6.91 18.04 7.91
C ARG A 69 -5.96 16.83 7.98
N GLY A 70 -6.50 15.62 7.90
CA GLY A 70 -5.68 14.41 7.88
C GLY A 70 -4.71 14.37 6.71
N LEU A 71 -5.09 14.93 5.54
CA LEU A 71 -4.20 15.05 4.40
C LEU A 71 -3.01 15.98 4.68
N TYR A 72 -3.22 17.11 5.34
CA TYR A 72 -2.12 18.03 5.69
C TYR A 72 -1.17 17.48 6.76
N ASN A 73 -1.65 16.59 7.62
CA ASN A 73 -0.86 15.92 8.66
C ASN A 73 -0.33 14.53 8.20
N VAL A 74 -0.55 14.16 6.95
CA VAL A 74 -0.31 12.79 6.45
C VAL A 74 1.12 12.32 6.64
N ARG A 75 2.11 13.21 6.55
CA ARG A 75 3.51 12.85 6.71
C ARG A 75 3.79 12.35 8.15
N GLU A 76 3.34 13.09 9.16
CA GLU A 76 3.49 12.72 10.56
C GLU A 76 2.72 11.44 10.87
N ILE A 77 1.49 11.32 10.36
CA ILE A 77 0.65 10.13 10.52
C ILE A 77 1.35 8.88 9.95
N CYS A 78 2.00 8.98 8.78
CA CYS A 78 2.72 7.86 8.17
C CYS A 78 3.91 7.36 9.00
N HIS A 79 4.50 8.22 9.83
CA HIS A 79 5.58 7.86 10.77
C HIS A 79 5.06 7.43 12.15
N GLY A 80 3.76 7.38 12.35
CA GLY A 80 3.15 6.92 13.58
C GLY A 80 3.54 5.48 13.93
N PRO A 81 3.54 5.12 15.22
CA PRO A 81 3.95 3.79 15.66
C PRO A 81 3.06 2.70 15.04
N ARG A 82 3.68 1.59 14.58
CA ARG A 82 3.01 0.42 14.00
C ARG A 82 2.27 0.68 12.67
N VAL A 83 2.39 1.87 12.08
CA VAL A 83 1.79 2.17 10.78
C VAL A 83 2.59 1.46 9.68
N VAL A 84 1.94 0.54 8.98
CA VAL A 84 2.54 -0.22 7.87
C VAL A 84 1.88 0.08 6.52
N ALA A 85 0.72 0.71 6.56
CA ALA A 85 0.00 1.08 5.36
C ALA A 85 -0.92 2.30 5.61
N ILE A 86 -1.23 2.99 4.52
CA ILE A 86 -2.16 4.11 4.50
C ILE A 86 -3.18 3.95 3.38
N ALA A 87 -4.40 4.37 3.63
CA ALA A 87 -5.47 4.34 2.64
C ALA A 87 -6.16 5.70 2.49
N LEU A 88 -6.68 5.99 1.30
CA LEU A 88 -7.59 7.12 1.07
C LEU A 88 -9.04 6.66 1.28
N GLY A 89 -9.80 7.39 2.09
CA GLY A 89 -11.25 7.22 2.24
C GLY A 89 -11.99 8.33 1.49
N ALA A 90 -12.27 8.11 0.20
CA ALA A 90 -12.67 9.17 -0.71
C ALA A 90 -14.06 9.75 -0.46
N GLU A 91 -15.00 8.99 0.07
CA GLU A 91 -16.38 9.49 0.26
C GLU A 91 -16.43 10.57 1.34
N ASP A 92 -15.84 10.30 2.53
CA ASP A 92 -15.72 11.30 3.59
C ASP A 92 -14.79 12.45 3.16
N TYR A 93 -13.69 12.15 2.45
CA TYR A 93 -12.77 13.17 1.93
C TYR A 93 -13.46 14.15 0.96
N ARG A 94 -14.31 13.64 0.03
CA ARG A 94 -15.11 14.51 -0.87
C ARG A 94 -16.10 15.36 -0.10
N ALA A 95 -16.75 14.80 0.92
CA ALA A 95 -17.68 15.53 1.76
C ALA A 95 -16.97 16.69 2.47
N ASP A 96 -15.79 16.44 3.05
CA ASP A 96 -14.98 17.47 3.71
C ASP A 96 -14.45 18.51 2.72
N LEU A 97 -14.02 18.09 1.52
CA LEU A 97 -13.60 18.96 0.43
C LEU A 97 -14.76 19.75 -0.21
N ARG A 98 -16.01 19.42 0.16
CA ARG A 98 -17.25 20.02 -0.37
C ARG A 98 -17.41 19.86 -1.88
N THR A 99 -17.06 18.69 -2.41
CA THR A 99 -17.18 18.37 -3.84
C THR A 99 -17.93 17.06 -4.05
N GLY A 100 -18.40 16.86 -5.28
CA GLY A 100 -19.03 15.61 -5.70
C GLY A 100 -18.03 14.65 -6.33
N LYS A 101 -18.56 13.51 -6.79
CA LYS A 101 -17.80 12.50 -7.54
C LYS A 101 -17.79 12.87 -9.02
N HIS A 102 -16.62 12.91 -9.62
CA HIS A 102 -16.40 13.21 -11.03
C HIS A 102 -15.77 12.02 -11.77
N LYS A 103 -15.91 11.97 -13.09
CA LYS A 103 -15.20 11.05 -13.98
C LYS A 103 -14.35 11.89 -14.98
N PRO A 104 -13.02 11.73 -15.03
CA PRO A 104 -12.17 11.01 -14.07
C PRO A 104 -12.19 11.69 -12.70
N ALA A 105 -11.81 10.97 -11.64
CA ALA A 105 -11.83 11.48 -10.25
C ALA A 105 -10.70 12.50 -10.00
N VAL A 106 -10.75 13.65 -10.70
CA VAL A 106 -9.75 14.71 -10.67
C VAL A 106 -9.65 15.38 -9.30
N GLU A 107 -10.76 15.44 -8.58
CA GLU A 107 -10.84 15.99 -7.22
C GLU A 107 -10.00 15.22 -6.22
N LEU A 108 -9.69 13.96 -6.50
CA LEU A 108 -8.84 13.11 -5.64
C LEU A 108 -7.35 13.16 -6.00
N LEU A 109 -6.98 13.75 -7.15
CA LEU A 109 -5.62 13.62 -7.66
C LEU A 109 -4.58 14.21 -6.71
N PHE A 110 -4.85 15.38 -6.13
CA PHE A 110 -3.95 15.99 -5.16
C PHE A 110 -3.79 15.13 -3.91
N ALA A 111 -4.90 14.62 -3.35
CA ALA A 111 -4.86 13.74 -2.18
C ALA A 111 -4.11 12.43 -2.49
N ARG A 112 -4.40 11.81 -3.64
CA ARG A 112 -3.70 10.59 -4.08
C ARG A 112 -2.19 10.79 -4.18
N GLN A 113 -1.74 11.87 -4.79
CA GLN A 113 -0.30 12.18 -4.92
C GLN A 113 0.34 12.47 -3.56
N THR A 114 -0.30 13.29 -2.74
CA THR A 114 0.23 13.66 -1.41
C THR A 114 0.38 12.43 -0.51
N ILE A 115 -0.65 11.59 -0.43
CA ILE A 115 -0.63 10.33 0.35
C ILE A 115 0.45 9.37 -0.18
N LEU A 116 0.55 9.21 -1.51
CA LEU A 116 1.56 8.36 -2.13
C LEU A 116 2.99 8.79 -1.77
N HIS A 117 3.28 10.08 -1.87
CA HIS A 117 4.62 10.61 -1.56
C HIS A 117 4.96 10.46 -0.07
N ALA A 118 4.01 10.76 0.83
CA ALA A 118 4.20 10.56 2.27
C ALA A 118 4.42 9.08 2.61
N ALA A 119 3.64 8.17 2.02
CA ALA A 119 3.81 6.73 2.22
C ALA A 119 5.17 6.22 1.72
N ARG A 120 5.65 6.72 0.58
CA ARG A 120 6.96 6.34 0.03
C ARG A 120 8.12 6.89 0.87
N GLU A 121 7.99 8.10 1.38
CA GLU A 121 9.00 8.70 2.28
C GLU A 121 9.08 7.92 3.60
N ALA A 122 7.94 7.49 4.14
CA ALA A 122 7.87 6.68 5.36
C ALA A 122 8.17 5.17 5.12
N GLY A 123 8.32 4.72 3.87
CA GLY A 123 8.58 3.31 3.54
C GLY A 123 7.39 2.37 3.73
N ILE A 124 6.16 2.89 3.80
CA ILE A 124 4.94 2.10 4.03
C ILE A 124 4.13 1.86 2.75
N ARG A 125 3.17 0.92 2.82
CA ARG A 125 2.27 0.61 1.70
C ARG A 125 1.17 1.65 1.56
N VAL A 126 0.71 1.86 0.31
CA VAL A 126 -0.37 2.79 0.01
C VAL A 126 -1.49 2.11 -0.78
N ILE A 127 -2.73 2.27 -0.29
CA ILE A 127 -3.92 1.62 -0.85
C ILE A 127 -4.91 2.72 -1.26
N ASP A 128 -5.40 2.66 -2.50
CA ASP A 128 -6.40 3.62 -2.95
C ASP A 128 -7.80 3.29 -2.39
N THR A 129 -8.68 4.25 -2.54
CA THR A 129 -10.07 4.22 -2.08
C THR A 129 -10.91 3.13 -2.76
N VAL A 130 -12.13 2.94 -2.30
CA VAL A 130 -13.13 2.07 -2.92
C VAL A 130 -13.70 2.66 -4.20
N PHE A 131 -14.24 1.80 -5.06
CA PHE A 131 -15.06 2.17 -6.21
C PHE A 131 -16.50 1.70 -5.95
N SER A 132 -17.41 2.64 -5.76
CA SER A 132 -18.75 2.35 -5.23
C SER A 132 -19.73 1.77 -6.27
N ASP A 133 -19.49 1.98 -7.57
CA ASP A 133 -20.36 1.44 -8.63
C ASP A 133 -19.95 0.00 -8.99
N VAL A 134 -20.49 -0.97 -8.28
CA VAL A 134 -20.21 -2.40 -8.52
C VAL A 134 -20.75 -2.90 -9.87
N LYS A 135 -21.62 -2.12 -10.54
CA LYS A 135 -22.16 -2.47 -11.86
C LYS A 135 -21.34 -1.92 -13.03
N ASP A 136 -20.29 -1.17 -12.74
CA ASP A 136 -19.35 -0.64 -13.75
C ASP A 136 -17.97 -1.31 -13.61
N PRO A 137 -17.78 -2.58 -14.02
CA PRO A 137 -16.50 -3.27 -13.92
C PRO A 137 -15.44 -2.66 -14.83
N GLN A 138 -15.82 -2.05 -15.95
CA GLN A 138 -14.89 -1.40 -16.86
C GLN A 138 -14.33 -0.11 -16.24
N GLY A 139 -15.17 0.76 -15.71
CA GLY A 139 -14.72 1.97 -15.02
C GLY A 139 -13.91 1.64 -13.76
N PHE A 140 -14.23 0.52 -13.09
CA PHE A 140 -13.40 0.03 -12.00
C PHE A 140 -12.00 -0.37 -12.46
N ARG A 141 -11.88 -1.14 -13.56
CA ARG A 141 -10.61 -1.53 -14.15
C ARG A 141 -9.77 -0.31 -14.53
N GLU A 142 -10.37 0.65 -15.22
CA GLU A 142 -9.68 1.89 -15.63
C GLU A 142 -9.12 2.66 -14.42
N GLU A 143 -9.89 2.73 -13.33
CA GLU A 143 -9.41 3.37 -12.11
C GLU A 143 -8.29 2.56 -11.43
N VAL A 144 -8.36 1.22 -11.42
CA VAL A 144 -7.29 0.35 -10.88
C VAL A 144 -6.00 0.50 -11.70
N GLU A 145 -6.09 0.53 -13.03
CA GLU A 145 -4.95 0.75 -13.93
C GLU A 145 -4.33 2.14 -13.71
N PHE A 146 -5.18 3.15 -13.58
CA PHE A 146 -4.74 4.51 -13.30
C PHE A 146 -3.95 4.61 -11.99
N ILE A 147 -4.46 4.04 -10.88
CA ILE A 147 -3.76 4.13 -9.59
C ILE A 147 -2.50 3.24 -9.55
N LYS A 148 -2.49 2.11 -10.26
CA LYS A 148 -1.27 1.32 -10.48
C LYS A 148 -0.21 2.17 -11.19
N ALA A 149 -0.60 2.90 -12.25
CA ALA A 149 0.31 3.80 -12.99
C ALA A 149 0.83 4.96 -12.12
N LEU A 150 0.05 5.46 -11.16
CA LEU A 150 0.52 6.43 -10.17
C LEU A 150 1.56 5.85 -9.21
N GLY A 151 1.58 4.52 -9.01
CA GLY A 151 2.51 3.86 -8.11
C GLY A 151 1.89 3.31 -6.82
N TYR A 152 0.57 3.20 -6.72
CA TYR A 152 -0.11 2.57 -5.58
C TYR A 152 0.19 1.08 -5.47
N ASP A 153 0.11 0.53 -4.27
CA ASP A 153 0.35 -0.90 -4.00
C ASP A 153 -0.92 -1.74 -4.08
N GLY A 154 -2.09 -1.11 -4.01
CA GLY A 154 -3.38 -1.79 -4.04
C GLY A 154 -4.57 -0.85 -4.09
N LYS A 155 -5.76 -1.45 -4.09
CA LYS A 155 -7.05 -0.77 -4.10
C LYS A 155 -8.01 -1.42 -3.14
N SER A 156 -8.74 -0.61 -2.38
CA SER A 156 -9.82 -1.09 -1.53
C SER A 156 -10.99 -1.57 -2.40
N CYS A 157 -11.62 -2.68 -2.03
CA CYS A 157 -12.83 -3.19 -2.68
C CYS A 157 -13.98 -3.30 -1.69
N ILE A 158 -15.21 -3.18 -2.19
CA ILE A 158 -16.44 -3.29 -1.41
C ILE A 158 -17.30 -4.47 -1.83
N HIS A 159 -16.91 -5.18 -2.88
CA HIS A 159 -17.64 -6.33 -3.37
C HIS A 159 -16.69 -7.41 -3.89
N PRO A 160 -16.97 -8.71 -3.68
CA PRO A 160 -16.09 -9.80 -4.13
C PRO A 160 -15.79 -9.81 -5.63
N SER A 161 -16.72 -9.34 -6.49
CA SER A 161 -16.49 -9.26 -7.95
C SER A 161 -15.32 -8.34 -8.34
N GLN A 162 -14.94 -7.40 -7.47
CA GLN A 162 -13.83 -6.48 -7.70
C GLN A 162 -12.45 -7.13 -7.48
N ILE A 163 -12.38 -8.19 -6.68
CA ILE A 163 -11.12 -8.85 -6.29
C ILE A 163 -10.36 -9.35 -7.53
N LYS A 164 -11.07 -10.03 -8.44
CA LYS A 164 -10.46 -10.57 -9.66
C LYS A 164 -9.81 -9.48 -10.51
N ILE A 165 -10.49 -8.35 -10.69
CA ILE A 165 -9.96 -7.21 -11.49
C ILE A 165 -8.71 -6.62 -10.82
N ILE A 166 -8.72 -6.46 -9.49
CA ILE A 166 -7.54 -5.95 -8.76
C ILE A 166 -6.35 -6.89 -8.98
N HIS A 167 -6.55 -8.21 -8.81
CA HIS A 167 -5.48 -9.19 -9.00
C HIS A 167 -4.96 -9.18 -10.43
N GLU A 168 -5.83 -9.18 -11.44
CA GLU A 168 -5.43 -9.13 -12.86
C GLU A 168 -4.59 -7.89 -13.18
N VAL A 169 -4.95 -6.73 -12.64
CA VAL A 169 -4.22 -5.48 -12.93
C VAL A 169 -2.90 -5.41 -12.16
N PHE A 170 -2.87 -5.78 -10.86
CA PHE A 170 -1.67 -5.62 -10.03
C PHE A 170 -0.66 -6.75 -10.17
N THR A 171 -1.08 -7.95 -10.59
CA THR A 171 -0.16 -9.06 -10.87
C THR A 171 0.65 -8.76 -12.14
N PRO A 172 1.98 -8.87 -12.11
CA PRO A 172 2.80 -8.72 -13.29
C PRO A 172 2.50 -9.79 -14.33
N ASP A 173 2.49 -9.42 -15.60
CA ASP A 173 2.34 -10.36 -16.68
C ASP A 173 3.65 -11.13 -16.99
N GLU A 174 3.54 -12.19 -17.81
CA GLU A 174 4.69 -13.04 -18.16
C GLU A 174 5.82 -12.26 -18.84
N LYS A 175 5.50 -11.22 -19.62
CA LYS A 175 6.50 -10.40 -20.33
C LYS A 175 7.22 -9.48 -19.35
N GLU A 176 6.49 -8.87 -18.42
CA GLU A 176 7.07 -8.05 -17.35
C GLU A 176 8.01 -8.89 -16.48
N ILE A 177 7.59 -10.11 -16.11
CA ILE A 177 8.40 -11.05 -15.31
C ILE A 177 9.65 -11.46 -16.08
N ALA A 178 9.51 -11.95 -17.32
CA ALA A 178 10.64 -12.42 -18.14
C ALA A 178 11.67 -11.31 -18.38
N HIS A 179 11.21 -10.07 -18.67
CA HIS A 179 12.10 -8.92 -18.81
C HIS A 179 12.82 -8.60 -17.52
N SER A 180 12.13 -8.63 -16.38
CA SER A 180 12.70 -8.34 -15.06
C SER A 180 13.76 -9.39 -14.66
N VAL A 181 13.49 -10.67 -14.89
CA VAL A 181 14.46 -11.76 -14.70
C VAL A 181 15.72 -11.53 -15.54
N LYS A 182 15.54 -11.18 -16.82
CA LYS A 182 16.67 -10.88 -17.72
C LYS A 182 17.51 -9.70 -17.24
N VAL A 183 16.86 -8.64 -16.73
CA VAL A 183 17.55 -7.47 -16.15
C VAL A 183 18.39 -7.87 -14.94
N LEU A 184 17.79 -8.61 -13.99
CA LEU A 184 18.44 -9.01 -12.74
C LEU A 184 19.62 -9.95 -13.00
N ASN A 185 19.46 -10.97 -13.84
CA ASN A 185 20.52 -11.90 -14.19
C ASN A 185 21.67 -11.20 -14.93
N SER A 186 21.37 -10.29 -15.88
CA SER A 186 22.38 -9.51 -16.59
C SER A 186 23.14 -8.56 -15.66
N TYR A 187 22.48 -8.00 -14.67
CA TYR A 187 23.10 -7.15 -13.66
C TYR A 187 24.07 -7.95 -12.78
N ALA A 188 23.63 -9.12 -12.29
CA ALA A 188 24.48 -10.01 -11.50
C ALA A 188 25.71 -10.48 -12.28
N ASP A 189 25.56 -10.86 -13.56
CA ASP A 189 26.68 -11.23 -14.43
C ASP A 189 27.69 -10.09 -14.62
N ALA A 190 27.18 -8.88 -14.81
CA ALA A 190 28.04 -7.70 -14.94
C ALA A 190 28.85 -7.40 -13.67
N LEU A 191 28.23 -7.54 -12.49
CA LEU A 191 28.92 -7.39 -11.20
C LEU A 191 30.04 -8.45 -11.04
N ARG A 192 29.73 -9.72 -11.34
CA ARG A 192 30.70 -10.82 -11.28
C ARG A 192 31.92 -10.60 -12.20
N ASN A 193 31.67 -9.98 -13.37
CA ASN A 193 32.71 -9.76 -14.40
C ASN A 193 33.32 -8.36 -14.39
N ASN A 194 33.02 -7.53 -13.37
CA ASN A 194 33.48 -6.13 -13.26
C ASN A 194 33.19 -5.29 -14.52
N LYS A 195 32.05 -5.51 -15.18
CA LYS A 195 31.64 -4.74 -16.36
C LYS A 195 30.97 -3.42 -15.92
N GLY A 196 31.51 -2.30 -16.42
CA GLY A 196 31.00 -0.96 -16.03
C GLY A 196 29.71 -0.53 -16.72
N VAL A 197 29.30 -1.18 -17.80
CA VAL A 197 28.10 -0.87 -18.58
C VAL A 197 27.32 -2.14 -18.86
N ILE A 198 26.04 -2.09 -18.58
CA ILE A 198 25.10 -3.19 -18.80
C ILE A 198 24.03 -2.73 -19.79
N ALA A 199 23.77 -3.56 -20.79
CA ALA A 199 22.68 -3.33 -21.73
C ALA A 199 21.79 -4.57 -21.86
N VAL A 200 20.50 -4.39 -21.77
CA VAL A 200 19.47 -5.42 -21.99
C VAL A 200 18.52 -4.90 -23.06
N ASP A 201 18.34 -5.69 -24.13
CA ASP A 201 17.51 -5.34 -25.29
C ASP A 201 17.85 -3.95 -25.89
N GLY A 202 19.18 -3.63 -25.94
CA GLY A 202 19.68 -2.37 -26.48
C GLY A 202 19.49 -1.14 -25.59
N LYS A 203 18.99 -1.31 -24.35
CA LYS A 203 18.82 -0.24 -23.36
C LYS A 203 19.82 -0.40 -22.23
N MET A 204 20.42 0.71 -21.84
CA MET A 204 21.32 0.74 -20.68
C MET A 204 20.55 0.45 -19.39
N ILE A 205 21.13 -0.40 -18.55
CA ILE A 205 20.58 -0.78 -17.24
C ILE A 205 21.38 -0.08 -16.15
N ASP A 206 20.68 0.64 -15.29
CA ASP A 206 21.21 1.30 -14.10
C ASP A 206 20.46 0.84 -12.83
N GLY A 207 20.91 1.28 -11.67
CA GLY A 207 20.35 0.92 -10.37
C GLY A 207 18.82 1.06 -10.27
N PRO A 208 18.21 2.19 -10.68
CA PRO A 208 16.76 2.36 -10.68
C PRO A 208 15.98 1.33 -11.51
N ILE A 209 16.56 0.84 -12.61
CA ILE A 209 15.94 -0.20 -13.45
C ILE A 209 16.01 -1.55 -12.74
N VAL A 210 17.12 -1.85 -12.09
CA VAL A 210 17.31 -3.08 -11.28
C VAL A 210 16.33 -3.12 -10.12
N VAL A 211 16.18 -2.03 -9.37
CA VAL A 211 15.19 -1.89 -8.30
C VAL A 211 13.76 -2.16 -8.79
N ARG A 212 13.40 -1.61 -9.95
CA ARG A 212 12.08 -1.87 -10.54
C ARG A 212 11.89 -3.33 -10.94
N ALA A 213 12.92 -3.94 -11.52
CA ALA A 213 12.90 -5.35 -11.91
C ALA A 213 12.73 -6.27 -10.68
N GLN A 214 13.44 -5.99 -9.57
CA GLN A 214 13.27 -6.76 -8.34
C GLN A 214 11.85 -6.64 -7.79
N ARG A 215 11.28 -5.44 -7.76
CA ARG A 215 9.88 -5.24 -7.32
C ARG A 215 8.85 -6.01 -8.16
N VAL A 216 9.08 -6.19 -9.46
CA VAL A 216 8.22 -7.02 -10.32
C VAL A 216 8.33 -8.49 -9.90
N VAL A 217 9.55 -9.00 -9.69
CA VAL A 217 9.78 -10.37 -9.22
C VAL A 217 9.13 -10.60 -7.86
N ASP A 218 9.28 -9.67 -6.92
CA ASP A 218 8.68 -9.76 -5.59
C ASP A 218 7.15 -9.80 -5.65
N LYS A 219 6.54 -8.97 -6.50
CA LYS A 219 5.08 -8.99 -6.74
C LYS A 219 4.61 -10.30 -7.36
N ALA A 220 5.35 -10.85 -8.32
CA ALA A 220 5.04 -12.13 -8.94
C ALA A 220 5.06 -13.26 -7.92
N ARG A 221 6.11 -13.32 -7.09
CA ARG A 221 6.23 -14.31 -6.00
C ARG A 221 5.13 -14.15 -4.95
N ALA A 222 4.77 -12.92 -4.58
CA ALA A 222 3.66 -12.66 -3.67
C ALA A 222 2.31 -13.12 -4.26
N ALA A 223 2.17 -13.13 -5.59
CA ALA A 223 1.04 -13.70 -6.31
C ALA A 223 1.16 -15.23 -6.54
N SER A 224 2.09 -15.90 -5.85
CA SER A 224 2.38 -17.33 -5.97
C SER A 224 2.85 -17.78 -7.35
N ILE A 225 3.41 -16.87 -8.15
CA ILE A 225 4.05 -17.18 -9.43
C ILE A 225 5.51 -17.57 -9.14
N LYS A 226 5.88 -18.78 -9.58
CA LYS A 226 7.26 -19.25 -9.43
C LYS A 226 8.19 -18.43 -10.36
N VAL A 227 9.17 -17.75 -9.77
CA VAL A 227 10.18 -16.99 -10.50
C VAL A 227 11.55 -17.43 -10.01
N GLU A 228 12.34 -17.98 -10.93
CA GLU A 228 13.72 -18.41 -10.68
C GLU A 228 14.68 -17.35 -11.20
N LEU A 229 15.66 -17.01 -10.38
CA LEU A 229 16.78 -16.14 -10.73
C LEU A 229 18.08 -16.96 -10.68
N GLU A 230 19.09 -16.52 -11.43
CA GLU A 230 20.44 -17.06 -11.30
C GLU A 230 21.03 -16.77 -9.91
N GLU A 231 22.02 -17.55 -9.51
CA GLU A 231 22.71 -17.36 -8.23
C GLU A 231 23.31 -15.95 -8.12
N GLY A 232 22.99 -15.26 -7.04
CA GLY A 232 23.41 -13.89 -6.77
C GLY A 232 22.69 -12.81 -7.57
N ALA A 233 21.60 -13.12 -8.27
CA ALA A 233 20.80 -12.14 -9.02
C ALA A 233 19.68 -11.46 -8.18
N GLU A 234 19.47 -11.88 -6.93
CA GLU A 234 18.60 -11.16 -6.00
C GLU A 234 19.17 -9.78 -5.68
N TYR A 235 18.35 -8.76 -5.77
CA TYR A 235 18.73 -7.38 -5.44
C TYR A 235 17.99 -6.92 -4.17
N ASP A 236 18.74 -6.49 -3.15
CA ASP A 236 18.15 -5.94 -1.93
C ASP A 236 17.63 -4.53 -2.19
N VAL A 237 16.32 -4.42 -2.23
CA VAL A 237 15.61 -3.15 -2.39
C VAL A 237 15.40 -2.54 -1.00
N LYS A 238 16.36 -1.72 -0.58
CA LYS A 238 16.24 -0.91 0.64
C LYS A 238 15.22 0.20 0.49
#